data_0a9d3b6ac80dabd44d6f5cfbf974f379
#
_entry.id   0a9d3b6ac80dabd44d6f5cfbf974f379
#
_cell.length_a   1.000
_cell.length_b   1.000
_cell.length_c   1.000
_cell.angle_alpha   90.00
_cell.angle_beta   90.00
_cell.angle_gamma   90.00
#
_symmetry.space_group_name_H-M   'P 1'
#
loop_
_entity.id
_entity.type
_entity.pdbx_description
1 polymer ?
#
loop_
_entity_poly.entity_id
_entity_poly.type
_entity_poly.pdbx_seq_one_letter_code
_entity_poly.pdbx_strand_id
1 'polypeptide(L)'
;MSFWNTRRILVTGGAGFLGSVIVEKLKEKGCKTISVPRSKDYDLVDNDACKRVYQETKPDIVIHLAAKVGGIGANRNNPGKFFYDNAMMGIQMMEQGRVFGIEKFVALGTICAYPKFTPVPFKEANLWDGYPEETNAPYGLAKKMLLVQAQAYKQQYDFNAIYLLPVNLYGPGDNFDLETSHVIPAIIRKCLESH
;
A
#
# COMPACT_ATOMS: atom_id res chain seq x y z
N MET A 1 -15.34 -0.71 -26.04
CA MET A 1 -15.52 -1.23 -24.67
C MET A 1 -14.46 -0.59 -23.78
N SER A 2 -14.79 -0.21 -22.54
CA SER A 2 -13.80 0.36 -21.60
C SER A 2 -12.76 -0.71 -21.24
N PHE A 3 -11.50 -0.33 -21.10
CA PHE A 3 -10.39 -1.18 -20.64
C PHE A 3 -10.76 -1.99 -19.36
N TRP A 4 -11.52 -1.35 -18.46
CA TRP A 4 -11.87 -1.91 -17.16
C TRP A 4 -12.96 -2.99 -17.19
N ASN A 5 -13.78 -3.04 -18.24
CA ASN A 5 -14.95 -3.95 -18.30
C ASN A 5 -14.59 -5.44 -18.34
N THR A 6 -13.41 -5.75 -18.83
CA THR A 6 -12.94 -7.13 -19.05
C THR A 6 -11.88 -7.56 -18.05
N ARG A 7 -11.38 -6.65 -17.18
CA ARG A 7 -10.31 -6.94 -16.22
C ARG A 7 -10.86 -7.33 -14.87
N ARG A 8 -10.23 -8.32 -14.26
CA ARG A 8 -10.44 -8.75 -12.87
C ARG A 8 -9.40 -8.02 -12.02
N ILE A 9 -9.87 -7.18 -11.12
CA ILE A 9 -9.01 -6.33 -10.30
C ILE A 9 -9.01 -6.87 -8.87
N LEU A 10 -7.82 -7.16 -8.33
CA LEU A 10 -7.64 -7.48 -6.93
C LEU A 10 -7.15 -6.21 -6.20
N VAL A 11 -7.91 -5.74 -5.22
CA VAL A 11 -7.55 -4.58 -4.40
C VAL A 11 -7.33 -5.04 -2.97
N THR A 12 -6.08 -5.29 -2.59
CA THR A 12 -5.77 -5.57 -1.18
C THR A 12 -5.86 -4.28 -0.38
N GLY A 13 -6.41 -4.35 0.83
CA GLY A 13 -6.71 -3.14 1.59
C GLY A 13 -7.89 -2.33 1.04
N GLY A 14 -8.64 -2.88 0.07
CA GLY A 14 -9.75 -2.22 -0.61
C GLY A 14 -10.94 -1.82 0.27
N ALA A 15 -11.00 -2.31 1.51
CA ALA A 15 -12.02 -1.90 2.49
C ALA A 15 -11.51 -0.83 3.49
N GLY A 16 -10.27 -0.36 3.35
CA GLY A 16 -9.72 0.74 4.14
C GLY A 16 -10.06 2.11 3.55
N PHE A 17 -9.56 3.16 4.18
CA PHE A 17 -9.79 4.56 3.78
C PHE A 17 -9.52 4.80 2.28
N LEU A 18 -8.28 4.67 1.85
CA LEU A 18 -7.91 4.85 0.43
C LEU A 18 -8.56 3.80 -0.47
N GLY A 19 -8.58 2.54 0.00
CA GLY A 19 -9.06 1.41 -0.77
C GLY A 19 -10.52 1.50 -1.17
N SER A 20 -11.40 1.98 -0.28
CA SER A 20 -12.82 2.16 -0.56
C SER A 20 -13.07 3.15 -1.70
N VAL A 21 -12.33 4.26 -1.70
CA VAL A 21 -12.39 5.28 -2.76
C VAL A 21 -11.90 4.70 -4.10
N ILE A 22 -10.80 3.94 -4.08
CA ILE A 22 -10.28 3.30 -5.30
C ILE A 22 -11.28 2.29 -5.85
N VAL A 23 -11.90 1.47 -5.00
CA VAL A 23 -12.93 0.50 -5.41
C VAL A 23 -14.14 1.21 -6.03
N GLU A 24 -14.58 2.32 -5.44
CA GLU A 24 -15.65 3.15 -5.99
C GLU A 24 -15.27 3.69 -7.37
N LYS A 25 -14.09 4.30 -7.50
CA LYS A 25 -13.59 4.82 -8.79
C LYS A 25 -13.44 3.74 -9.86
N LEU A 26 -13.04 2.53 -9.50
CA LEU A 26 -12.99 1.41 -10.44
C LEU A 26 -14.40 1.03 -10.93
N LYS A 27 -15.40 1.01 -10.04
CA LYS A 27 -16.81 0.78 -10.42
C LYS A 27 -17.33 1.87 -11.36
N GLU A 28 -17.07 3.16 -11.05
CA GLU A 28 -17.43 4.28 -11.92
C GLU A 28 -16.79 4.17 -13.32
N LYS A 29 -15.56 3.62 -13.41
CA LYS A 29 -14.88 3.35 -14.69
C LYS A 29 -15.42 2.12 -15.43
N GLY A 30 -16.40 1.43 -14.85
CA GLY A 30 -17.06 0.27 -15.44
C GLY A 30 -16.34 -1.06 -15.17
N CYS A 31 -15.47 -1.14 -14.15
CA CYS A 31 -14.90 -2.40 -13.73
C CYS A 31 -15.98 -3.30 -13.10
N LYS A 32 -16.20 -4.48 -13.71
CA LYS A 32 -17.27 -5.41 -13.28
C LYS A 32 -16.81 -6.41 -12.23
N THR A 33 -15.52 -6.74 -12.22
CA THR A 33 -14.97 -7.78 -11.34
C THR A 33 -13.88 -7.18 -10.46
N ILE A 34 -14.23 -6.89 -9.21
CA ILE A 34 -13.32 -6.34 -8.20
C ILE A 34 -13.36 -7.25 -6.98
N SER A 35 -12.20 -7.81 -6.63
CA SER A 35 -12.02 -8.63 -5.42
C SER A 35 -11.34 -7.81 -4.33
N VAL A 36 -11.92 -7.82 -3.13
CA VAL A 36 -11.42 -7.09 -1.96
C VAL A 36 -11.24 -8.09 -0.80
N PRO A 37 -10.09 -8.77 -0.70
CA PRO A 37 -9.82 -9.72 0.38
C PRO A 37 -9.78 -9.01 1.73
N ARG A 38 -10.34 -9.66 2.75
CA ARG A 38 -10.33 -9.17 4.14
C ARG A 38 -9.26 -9.92 4.93
N SER A 39 -8.58 -9.22 5.84
CA SER A 39 -7.51 -9.80 6.66
C SER A 39 -7.99 -10.94 7.57
N LYS A 40 -9.27 -11.00 7.91
CA LYS A 40 -9.85 -12.11 8.67
C LYS A 40 -9.91 -13.42 7.88
N ASP A 41 -9.96 -13.33 6.54
CA ASP A 41 -10.08 -14.48 5.64
C ASP A 41 -8.73 -14.81 4.96
N TYR A 42 -7.91 -13.78 4.76
CA TYR A 42 -6.59 -13.85 4.11
C TYR A 42 -5.57 -13.01 4.88
N ASP A 43 -4.74 -13.64 5.70
CA ASP A 43 -3.58 -12.98 6.28
C ASP A 43 -2.45 -12.95 5.23
N LEU A 44 -2.23 -11.80 4.62
CA LEU A 44 -1.23 -11.64 3.55
C LEU A 44 0.22 -11.69 4.07
N VAL A 45 0.44 -11.81 5.38
CA VAL A 45 1.75 -12.17 5.94
C VAL A 45 2.04 -13.66 5.73
N ASP A 46 1.00 -14.47 5.53
CA ASP A 46 1.10 -15.88 5.19
C ASP A 46 1.15 -16.08 3.67
N ASN A 47 2.17 -16.80 3.19
CA ASN A 47 2.36 -17.07 1.77
C ASN A 47 1.25 -17.96 1.18
N ASP A 48 0.71 -18.89 1.93
CA ASP A 48 -0.35 -19.77 1.44
C ASP A 48 -1.68 -19.00 1.32
N ALA A 49 -1.93 -18.04 2.21
CA ALA A 49 -3.05 -17.11 2.03
C ALA A 49 -2.88 -16.23 0.80
N CYS A 50 -1.65 -15.76 0.51
CA CYS A 50 -1.36 -15.03 -0.73
C CYS A 50 -1.63 -15.89 -1.98
N LYS A 51 -1.14 -17.13 -2.00
CA LYS A 51 -1.42 -18.08 -3.12
C LYS A 51 -2.92 -18.29 -3.30
N ARG A 52 -3.63 -18.56 -2.21
CA ARG A 52 -5.08 -18.80 -2.23
C ARG A 52 -5.86 -17.63 -2.80
N VAL A 53 -5.50 -16.39 -2.42
CA VAL A 53 -6.15 -15.18 -2.96
C VAL A 53 -6.00 -15.10 -4.48
N TYR A 54 -4.83 -15.40 -5.02
CA TYR A 54 -4.61 -15.40 -6.47
C TYR A 54 -5.36 -16.54 -7.17
N GLN A 55 -5.36 -17.73 -6.59
CA GLN A 55 -6.06 -18.91 -7.15
C GLN A 55 -7.57 -18.67 -7.27
N GLU A 56 -8.16 -18.07 -6.23
CA GLU A 56 -9.60 -17.84 -6.15
C GLU A 56 -10.04 -16.64 -6.99
N THR A 57 -9.28 -15.55 -6.98
CA THR A 57 -9.67 -14.32 -7.67
C THR A 57 -9.18 -14.23 -9.11
N LYS A 58 -8.11 -14.95 -9.45
CA LYS A 58 -7.47 -14.97 -10.79
C LYS A 58 -7.34 -13.57 -11.39
N PRO A 59 -6.70 -12.63 -10.70
CA PRO A 59 -6.69 -11.23 -11.10
C PRO A 59 -5.84 -11.01 -12.35
N ASP A 60 -6.25 -10.05 -13.17
CA ASP A 60 -5.44 -9.54 -14.27
C ASP A 60 -4.57 -8.36 -13.76
N ILE A 61 -5.10 -7.57 -12.83
CA ILE A 61 -4.40 -6.43 -12.23
C ILE A 61 -4.51 -6.51 -10.69
N VAL A 62 -3.41 -6.24 -10.01
CA VAL A 62 -3.38 -6.14 -8.55
C VAL A 62 -3.05 -4.71 -8.13
N ILE A 63 -3.87 -4.14 -7.23
CA ILE A 63 -3.62 -2.87 -6.56
C ILE A 63 -3.38 -3.20 -5.09
N HIS A 64 -2.10 -3.16 -4.68
CA HIS A 64 -1.69 -3.56 -3.34
C HIS A 64 -1.63 -2.35 -2.41
N LEU A 65 -2.71 -2.14 -1.65
CA LEU A 65 -2.85 -1.06 -0.67
C LEU A 65 -2.79 -1.57 0.77
N ALA A 66 -2.88 -2.90 0.97
CA ALA A 66 -2.80 -3.48 2.31
C ALA A 66 -1.49 -3.09 2.99
N ALA A 67 -1.59 -2.59 4.20
CA ALA A 67 -0.47 -2.23 5.05
C ALA A 67 -0.88 -2.22 6.52
N LYS A 68 0.07 -2.46 7.40
CA LYS A 68 -0.04 -2.13 8.82
C LYS A 68 0.49 -0.72 8.98
N VAL A 69 -0.41 0.21 9.23
CA VAL A 69 -0.10 1.64 9.35
C VAL A 69 -0.61 2.19 10.67
N GLY A 70 -0.03 3.28 11.12
CA GLY A 70 -0.47 4.01 12.31
C GLY A 70 0.32 5.30 12.46
N GLY A 71 -0.11 6.17 13.38
CA GLY A 71 0.62 7.38 13.74
C GLY A 71 2.01 7.07 14.34
N ILE A 72 2.75 8.14 14.66
CA ILE A 72 4.13 8.06 15.21
C ILE A 72 4.20 7.17 16.46
N GLY A 73 3.19 7.24 17.35
CA GLY A 73 3.12 6.38 18.54
C GLY A 73 3.06 4.89 18.20
N ALA A 74 2.23 4.52 17.25
CA ALA A 74 2.09 3.13 16.83
C ALA A 74 3.38 2.57 16.18
N ASN A 75 4.05 3.38 15.35
CA ASN A 75 5.34 3.03 14.75
C ASN A 75 6.42 2.83 15.83
N ARG A 76 6.49 3.74 16.82
CA ARG A 76 7.44 3.66 17.95
C ARG A 76 7.25 2.39 18.77
N ASN A 77 6.00 2.01 19.03
CA ASN A 77 5.67 0.88 19.89
C ASN A 77 5.78 -0.47 19.19
N ASN A 78 5.71 -0.51 17.85
CA ASN A 78 5.66 -1.75 17.08
C ASN A 78 6.63 -1.76 15.87
N PRO A 79 7.90 -1.31 15.99
CA PRO A 79 8.77 -1.13 14.82
C PRO A 79 9.06 -2.45 14.09
N GLY A 80 9.37 -3.51 14.83
CA GLY A 80 9.65 -4.83 14.26
C GLY A 80 8.44 -5.45 13.56
N LYS A 81 7.26 -5.36 14.19
CA LYS A 81 6.03 -5.86 13.61
C LYS A 81 5.63 -5.10 12.34
N PHE A 82 5.75 -3.78 12.36
CA PHE A 82 5.43 -2.96 11.19
C PHE A 82 6.39 -3.23 10.02
N PHE A 83 7.68 -3.40 10.33
CA PHE A 83 8.65 -3.81 9.31
C PHE A 83 8.28 -5.16 8.71
N TYR A 84 8.14 -6.20 9.56
CA TYR A 84 7.91 -7.57 9.12
C TYR A 84 6.61 -7.71 8.33
N ASP A 85 5.48 -7.28 8.90
CA ASP A 85 4.17 -7.47 8.28
C ASP A 85 4.10 -6.77 6.91
N ASN A 86 4.60 -5.52 6.81
CA ASN A 86 4.56 -4.78 5.55
C ASN A 86 5.51 -5.34 4.49
N ALA A 87 6.71 -5.76 4.89
CA ALA A 87 7.65 -6.40 4.00
C ALA A 87 7.09 -7.72 3.46
N MET A 88 6.60 -8.60 4.34
CA MET A 88 6.10 -9.91 3.94
C MET A 88 4.86 -9.82 3.06
N MET A 89 3.86 -9.01 3.43
CA MET A 89 2.68 -8.80 2.59
C MET A 89 3.05 -8.36 1.19
N GLY A 90 3.88 -7.34 1.07
CA GLY A 90 4.23 -6.77 -0.22
C GLY A 90 5.09 -7.71 -1.08
N ILE A 91 6.14 -8.29 -0.49
CA ILE A 91 7.05 -9.22 -1.19
C ILE A 91 6.30 -10.43 -1.71
N GLN A 92 5.48 -11.06 -0.87
CA GLN A 92 4.74 -12.25 -1.24
C GLN A 92 3.65 -11.96 -2.26
N MET A 93 2.90 -10.88 -2.11
CA MET A 93 1.87 -10.49 -3.07
C MET A 93 2.47 -10.20 -4.46
N MET A 94 3.63 -9.54 -4.53
CA MET A 94 4.32 -9.28 -5.80
C MET A 94 4.89 -10.57 -6.40
N GLU A 95 5.48 -11.46 -5.60
CA GLU A 95 5.96 -12.77 -6.07
C GLU A 95 4.84 -13.64 -6.61
N GLN A 96 3.73 -13.74 -5.88
CA GLN A 96 2.57 -14.50 -6.38
C GLN A 96 2.02 -13.87 -7.66
N GLY A 97 1.99 -12.53 -7.78
CA GLY A 97 1.59 -11.86 -9.01
C GLY A 97 2.46 -12.24 -10.21
N ARG A 98 3.78 -12.33 -10.01
CA ARG A 98 4.72 -12.82 -11.03
C ARG A 98 4.45 -14.28 -11.40
N VAL A 99 4.30 -15.15 -10.42
CA VAL A 99 4.06 -16.60 -10.63
C VAL A 99 2.75 -16.85 -11.37
N PHE A 100 1.70 -16.09 -11.03
CA PHE A 100 0.39 -16.19 -11.68
C PHE A 100 0.30 -15.46 -13.03
N GLY A 101 1.34 -14.72 -13.43
CA GLY A 101 1.42 -14.05 -14.73
C GLY A 101 0.39 -12.91 -14.90
N ILE A 102 0.19 -12.10 -13.87
CA ILE A 102 -0.74 -10.96 -13.97
C ILE A 102 -0.26 -9.89 -14.95
N GLU A 103 -1.18 -9.13 -15.52
CA GLU A 103 -0.86 -8.05 -16.47
C GLU A 103 -0.15 -6.87 -15.82
N LYS A 104 -0.51 -6.52 -14.57
CA LYS A 104 0.06 -5.37 -13.86
C LYS A 104 -0.05 -5.49 -12.35
N PHE A 105 1.02 -5.09 -11.66
CA PHE A 105 1.05 -4.88 -10.20
C PHE A 105 1.23 -3.41 -9.87
N VAL A 106 0.36 -2.86 -9.04
CA VAL A 106 0.46 -1.49 -8.51
C VAL A 106 0.81 -1.57 -7.04
N ALA A 107 2.05 -1.21 -6.70
CA ALA A 107 2.53 -1.15 -5.32
C ALA A 107 2.38 0.26 -4.77
N LEU A 108 1.79 0.39 -3.59
CA LEU A 108 1.73 1.65 -2.87
C LEU A 108 2.91 1.76 -1.92
N GLY A 109 3.78 2.72 -2.18
CA GLY A 109 4.88 3.15 -1.31
C GLY A 109 4.42 4.16 -0.26
N THR A 110 5.37 4.97 0.20
CA THR A 110 5.12 6.00 1.23
C THR A 110 6.18 7.09 1.16
N ILE A 111 5.81 8.32 1.51
CA ILE A 111 6.76 9.41 1.69
C ILE A 111 7.74 9.13 2.84
N CYS A 112 7.38 8.30 3.83
CA CYS A 112 8.26 7.88 4.92
C CYS A 112 9.47 7.06 4.47
N ALA A 113 9.55 6.69 3.19
CA ALA A 113 10.71 6.02 2.59
C ALA A 113 11.84 6.99 2.22
N TYR A 114 11.57 8.29 2.18
CA TYR A 114 12.59 9.33 1.90
C TYR A 114 13.51 9.56 3.10
N PRO A 115 14.76 9.98 2.84
CA PRO A 115 15.68 10.40 3.89
C PRO A 115 15.09 11.51 4.77
N LYS A 116 15.45 11.50 6.05
CA LYS A 116 15.00 12.50 7.05
C LYS A 116 15.22 13.95 6.61
N PHE A 117 16.30 14.23 5.94
CA PHE A 117 16.70 15.56 5.51
C PHE A 117 16.65 15.72 3.97
N THR A 118 15.59 15.23 3.36
CA THR A 118 15.38 15.39 1.92
C THR A 118 15.05 16.85 1.59
N PRO A 119 15.73 17.48 0.60
CA PRO A 119 15.40 18.82 0.13
C PRO A 119 13.98 18.92 -0.42
N VAL A 120 13.32 20.06 -0.21
CA VAL A 120 11.99 20.36 -0.74
C VAL A 120 12.12 21.20 -2.01
N PRO A 121 11.36 20.91 -3.08
CA PRO A 121 10.42 19.79 -3.26
C PRO A 121 11.13 18.43 -3.42
N PHE A 122 10.53 17.38 -2.90
CA PHE A 122 11.06 16.02 -3.01
C PHE A 122 11.13 15.58 -4.47
N LYS A 123 12.25 14.92 -4.82
CA LYS A 123 12.45 14.28 -6.12
C LYS A 123 12.62 12.79 -5.91
N GLU A 124 12.13 11.98 -6.83
CA GLU A 124 12.23 10.52 -6.74
C GLU A 124 13.70 10.04 -6.63
N ALA A 125 14.63 10.73 -7.29
CA ALA A 125 16.06 10.45 -7.18
C ALA A 125 16.59 10.56 -5.74
N ASN A 126 16.05 11.48 -4.92
CA ASN A 126 16.47 11.66 -3.54
C ASN A 126 16.06 10.51 -2.60
N LEU A 127 15.27 9.57 -3.07
CA LEU A 127 14.83 8.42 -2.27
C LEU A 127 16.00 7.60 -1.71
N TRP A 128 17.19 7.68 -2.34
CA TRP A 128 18.37 6.89 -1.99
C TRP A 128 19.47 7.69 -1.28
N ASP A 129 19.27 8.99 -1.03
CA ASP A 129 20.31 9.90 -0.53
C ASP A 129 20.55 9.80 0.99
N GLY A 130 19.92 8.88 1.67
CA GLY A 130 20.13 8.69 3.10
C GLY A 130 19.10 7.78 3.79
N TYR A 131 19.14 7.80 5.12
CA TYR A 131 18.25 7.01 5.98
C TYR A 131 16.98 7.80 6.33
N PRO A 132 15.81 7.14 6.36
CA PRO A 132 14.56 7.77 6.77
C PRO A 132 14.57 8.23 8.24
N GLU A 133 13.56 9.01 8.62
CA GLU A 133 13.34 9.36 10.03
C GLU A 133 13.19 8.09 10.87
N GLU A 134 13.90 8.00 11.99
CA GLU A 134 14.18 6.78 12.73
C GLU A 134 12.92 6.04 13.20
N THR A 135 11.88 6.79 13.60
CA THR A 135 10.62 6.21 14.06
C THR A 135 9.83 5.55 12.92
N ASN A 136 9.88 6.16 11.74
CA ASN A 136 9.17 5.71 10.54
C ASN A 136 10.01 4.77 9.66
N ALA A 137 11.35 4.72 9.88
CA ALA A 137 12.27 3.98 9.05
C ALA A 137 11.89 2.50 8.88
N PRO A 138 11.49 1.74 9.92
CA PRO A 138 11.10 0.34 9.73
C PRO A 138 9.95 0.18 8.73
N TYR A 139 8.89 0.97 8.87
CA TYR A 139 7.77 0.97 7.92
C TYR A 139 8.19 1.48 6.53
N GLY A 140 8.88 2.62 6.49
CA GLY A 140 9.32 3.25 5.25
C GLY A 140 10.23 2.34 4.41
N LEU A 141 11.19 1.67 5.05
CA LEU A 141 12.11 0.73 4.39
C LEU A 141 11.40 -0.53 3.94
N ALA A 142 10.49 -1.11 4.73
CA ALA A 142 9.68 -2.24 4.31
C ALA A 142 8.89 -1.92 3.02
N LYS A 143 8.32 -0.71 2.93
CA LYS A 143 7.63 -0.27 1.70
C LYS A 143 8.60 0.01 0.56
N LYS A 144 9.80 0.57 0.83
CA LYS A 144 10.84 0.84 -0.17
C LYS A 144 11.40 -0.44 -0.82
N MET A 145 11.43 -1.57 -0.08
CA MET A 145 11.83 -2.87 -0.63
C MET A 145 10.98 -3.29 -1.83
N LEU A 146 9.70 -2.91 -1.88
CA LEU A 146 8.83 -3.21 -3.01
C LEU A 146 9.26 -2.51 -4.31
N LEU A 147 9.86 -1.31 -4.20
CA LEU A 147 10.45 -0.64 -5.36
C LEU A 147 11.63 -1.46 -5.90
N VAL A 148 12.51 -1.91 -5.01
CA VAL A 148 13.68 -2.74 -5.42
C VAL A 148 13.22 -4.04 -6.06
N GLN A 149 12.23 -4.72 -5.45
CA GLN A 149 11.67 -5.95 -6.00
C GLN A 149 11.03 -5.71 -7.38
N ALA A 150 10.26 -4.63 -7.54
CA ALA A 150 9.63 -4.28 -8.82
C ALA A 150 10.68 -4.04 -9.93
N GLN A 151 11.77 -3.32 -9.60
CA GLN A 151 12.88 -3.07 -10.53
C GLN A 151 13.62 -4.35 -10.91
N ALA A 152 13.96 -5.19 -9.92
CA ALA A 152 14.62 -6.47 -10.14
C ALA A 152 13.74 -7.42 -10.97
N TYR A 153 12.45 -7.48 -10.68
CA TYR A 153 11.50 -8.31 -11.41
C TYR A 153 11.24 -7.81 -12.83
N LYS A 154 11.25 -6.49 -13.04
CA LYS A 154 11.22 -5.93 -14.40
C LYS A 154 12.45 -6.36 -15.19
N GLN A 155 13.64 -6.28 -14.59
CA GLN A 155 14.89 -6.65 -15.25
C GLN A 155 14.96 -8.14 -15.58
N GLN A 156 14.57 -9.00 -14.66
CA GLN A 156 14.76 -10.46 -14.78
C GLN A 156 13.60 -11.16 -15.51
N TYR A 157 12.37 -10.72 -15.29
CA TYR A 157 11.16 -11.44 -15.71
C TYR A 157 10.26 -10.61 -16.63
N ASP A 158 10.65 -9.37 -16.96
CA ASP A 158 9.82 -8.39 -17.67
C ASP A 158 8.47 -8.12 -16.94
N PHE A 159 8.45 -8.30 -15.60
CA PHE A 159 7.27 -8.14 -14.79
C PHE A 159 6.80 -6.69 -14.75
N ASN A 160 5.53 -6.46 -15.08
CA ASN A 160 4.97 -5.12 -15.17
C ASN A 160 4.47 -4.63 -13.81
N ALA A 161 5.33 -3.97 -13.06
CA ALA A 161 4.99 -3.34 -11.80
C ALA A 161 5.22 -1.83 -11.83
N ILE A 162 4.38 -1.07 -11.12
CA ILE A 162 4.61 0.36 -10.83
C ILE A 162 4.60 0.57 -9.33
N TYR A 163 5.41 1.51 -8.88
CA TYR A 163 5.51 1.90 -7.48
C TYR A 163 5.10 3.37 -7.33
N LEU A 164 4.09 3.63 -6.51
CA LEU A 164 3.54 4.96 -6.31
C LEU A 164 3.95 5.50 -4.94
N LEU A 165 4.37 6.76 -4.89
CA LEU A 165 4.80 7.47 -3.68
C LEU A 165 3.77 8.55 -3.32
N PRO A 166 2.66 8.20 -2.65
CA PRO A 166 1.74 9.20 -2.18
C PRO A 166 2.34 9.97 -1.00
N VAL A 167 1.98 11.23 -0.90
CA VAL A 167 2.13 12.01 0.33
C VAL A 167 1.07 11.57 1.36
N ASN A 168 1.04 12.17 2.55
CA ASN A 168 0.03 11.85 3.54
C ASN A 168 -1.37 12.14 3.00
N LEU A 169 -2.15 11.09 2.86
CA LEU A 169 -3.53 11.15 2.40
C LEU A 169 -4.45 11.51 3.57
N TYR A 170 -5.47 12.29 3.31
CA TYR A 170 -6.52 12.63 4.25
C TYR A 170 -7.83 12.89 3.51
N GLY A 171 -8.96 12.79 4.21
CA GLY A 171 -10.26 13.07 3.60
C GLY A 171 -11.43 12.40 4.34
N PRO A 172 -12.65 12.44 3.76
CA PRO A 172 -13.81 11.76 4.31
C PRO A 172 -13.57 10.25 4.49
N GLY A 173 -13.92 9.72 5.66
CA GLY A 173 -13.71 8.31 5.98
C GLY A 173 -12.32 7.95 6.50
N ASP A 174 -11.45 8.94 6.73
CA ASP A 174 -10.15 8.73 7.38
C ASP A 174 -10.30 8.36 8.86
N ASN A 175 -9.21 7.97 9.50
CA ASN A 175 -9.15 7.73 10.94
C ASN A 175 -9.02 9.07 11.69
N PHE A 176 -10.05 9.43 12.47
CA PHE A 176 -10.07 10.64 13.30
C PHE A 176 -9.80 10.36 14.80
N ASP A 177 -9.38 9.17 15.17
CA ASP A 177 -9.02 8.85 16.54
C ASP A 177 -7.77 9.63 16.97
N LEU A 178 -7.81 10.31 18.12
CA LEU A 178 -6.75 11.23 18.55
C LEU A 178 -5.41 10.55 18.88
N GLU A 179 -5.42 9.26 19.20
CA GLU A 179 -4.21 8.51 19.54
C GLU A 179 -3.56 7.85 18.32
N THR A 180 -4.38 7.46 17.34
CA THR A 180 -3.93 6.62 16.22
C THR A 180 -3.99 7.29 14.85
N SER A 181 -4.66 8.45 14.74
CA SER A 181 -4.78 9.18 13.48
C SER A 181 -3.51 9.93 13.10
N HIS A 182 -3.44 10.30 11.82
CA HIS A 182 -2.45 11.25 11.33
C HIS A 182 -2.77 12.69 11.76
N VAL A 183 -1.80 13.59 11.59
CA VAL A 183 -1.86 14.95 12.12
C VAL A 183 -3.05 15.77 11.60
N ILE A 184 -3.38 15.70 10.30
CA ILE A 184 -4.48 16.49 9.72
C ILE A 184 -5.84 16.07 10.29
N PRO A 185 -6.27 14.80 10.27
CA PRO A 185 -7.53 14.40 10.90
C PRO A 185 -7.56 14.68 12.40
N ALA A 186 -6.43 14.52 13.12
CA ALA A 186 -6.37 14.87 14.54
C ALA A 186 -6.63 16.37 14.79
N ILE A 187 -6.04 17.26 13.99
CA ILE A 187 -6.26 18.70 14.09
C ILE A 187 -7.70 19.06 13.77
N ILE A 188 -8.26 18.52 12.66
CA ILE A 188 -9.66 18.76 12.30
C ILE A 188 -10.59 18.38 13.45
N ARG A 189 -10.41 17.19 14.03
CA ARG A 189 -11.23 16.76 15.17
C ARG A 189 -11.08 17.67 16.37
N LYS A 190 -9.86 18.03 16.77
CA LYS A 190 -9.61 18.94 17.88
C LYS A 190 -10.27 20.31 17.69
N CYS A 191 -10.20 20.87 16.47
CA CYS A 191 -10.87 22.13 16.16
C CYS A 191 -12.40 22.06 16.29
N LEU A 192 -13.00 20.91 15.90
CA LEU A 192 -14.44 20.73 16.01
C LEU A 192 -14.92 20.46 17.45
N GLU A 193 -14.10 19.80 18.27
CA GLU A 193 -14.43 19.46 19.65
C GLU A 193 -14.11 20.61 20.65
N SER A 194 -13.37 21.65 20.23
CA SER A 194 -13.01 22.79 21.05
C SER A 194 -14.09 23.90 21.07
N HIS A 195 -15.20 23.72 20.41
CA HIS A 195 -16.39 24.55 20.40
C HIS A 195 -17.55 23.84 21.08
#